data_fbb91b607099a9757a67d675a526a687
#
_entry.id   fbb91b607099a9757a67d675a526a687
#
_cell.length_a   1.000
_cell.length_b   1.000
_cell.length_c   1.000
_cell.angle_alpha   90.00
_cell.angle_beta   90.00
_cell.angle_gamma   90.00
#
_symmetry.space_group_name_H-M   'P 1'
#
loop_
_entity.id
_entity.type
_entity.pdbx_description
1 polymer ?
#
loop_
_entity_poly.entity_id
_entity_poly.type
_entity_poly.pdbx_seq_one_letter_code
_entity_poly.pdbx_strand_id
1 'polypeptide(L)'
;PDGEQWRRVVPSPEPHRIFEMRPIHWLLEKGTIVICAGGGGIPTIYNKEGNLEGVEVVIDKDRASALLAFELEADLLIMATDTDGVYLDWGTEDARRIERTTPDEIEKYEFAAGSMGPKVEAAADFVSRTGQRAVIGALADIPAMVEGTSGTQFVIE
;
A
#
# COMPACT_ATOMS: atom_id res chain seq x y z
N PRO A 1 -2.37 13.87 19.94
CA PRO A 1 -3.72 13.64 20.48
C PRO A 1 -4.53 12.77 19.50
N ASP A 2 -5.44 11.97 20.04
CA ASP A 2 -6.37 11.15 19.29
C ASP A 2 -7.76 11.43 19.90
N GLY A 3 -8.41 12.47 19.40
CA GLY A 3 -9.56 13.09 20.07
C GLY A 3 -9.19 13.62 21.43
N GLU A 4 -9.86 13.14 22.50
CA GLU A 4 -9.56 13.47 23.90
C GLU A 4 -8.47 12.57 24.53
N GLN A 5 -7.90 11.60 23.76
CA GLN A 5 -6.94 10.63 24.25
C GLN A 5 -5.54 10.89 23.69
N TRP A 6 -4.54 10.30 24.35
CA TRP A 6 -3.16 10.29 23.91
C TRP A 6 -2.82 8.93 23.30
N ARG A 7 -2.24 8.93 22.11
CA ARG A 7 -1.73 7.73 21.45
C ARG A 7 -0.22 7.80 21.36
N ARG A 8 0.46 6.73 21.74
CA ARG A 8 1.91 6.59 21.51
C ARG A 8 2.17 6.59 20.01
N VAL A 9 3.10 7.41 19.56
CA VAL A 9 3.58 7.46 18.19
C VAL A 9 5.02 6.97 18.13
N VAL A 10 5.40 6.42 16.98
CA VAL A 10 6.76 5.99 16.65
C VAL A 10 7.08 6.48 15.23
N PRO A 11 8.36 6.67 14.87
CA PRO A 11 8.72 6.99 13.50
C PRO A 11 8.24 5.91 12.53
N SER A 12 7.78 6.33 11.35
CA SER A 12 7.37 5.43 10.27
C SER A 12 8.04 5.88 8.96
N PRO A 13 9.32 5.56 8.79
CA PRO A 13 10.06 5.90 7.58
C PRO A 13 9.61 5.06 6.39
N GLU A 14 9.93 5.53 5.19
CA GLU A 14 9.74 4.74 3.98
C GLU A 14 10.68 3.54 3.94
N PRO A 15 10.17 2.36 3.54
CA PRO A 15 11.03 1.20 3.30
C PRO A 15 11.82 1.41 2.00
N HIS A 16 13.12 1.10 2.05
CA HIS A 16 14.00 1.25 0.88
C HIS A 16 14.32 -0.07 0.20
N ARG A 17 14.24 -1.18 0.92
CA ARG A 17 14.65 -2.49 0.42
C ARG A 17 14.03 -3.61 1.24
N ILE A 18 13.66 -4.69 0.54
CA ILE A 18 13.26 -5.96 1.13
C ILE A 18 14.40 -6.96 0.90
N PHE A 19 14.95 -7.52 1.99
CA PHE A 19 16.12 -8.41 1.88
C PHE A 19 15.81 -9.75 1.23
N GLU A 20 14.58 -10.24 1.43
CA GLU A 20 14.13 -11.55 0.98
C GLU A 20 13.68 -11.60 -0.48
N MET A 21 13.89 -10.54 -1.26
CA MET A 21 13.43 -10.47 -2.66
C MET A 21 13.92 -11.66 -3.49
N ARG A 22 15.19 -12.05 -3.33
CA ARG A 22 15.76 -13.16 -4.11
C ARG A 22 15.07 -14.51 -3.87
N PRO A 23 14.85 -15.00 -2.63
CA PRO A 23 14.08 -16.21 -2.40
C PRO A 23 12.60 -16.07 -2.78
N ILE A 24 11.99 -14.89 -2.68
CA ILE A 24 10.62 -14.64 -3.14
C ILE A 24 10.53 -14.87 -4.65
N HIS A 25 11.40 -14.27 -5.46
CA HIS A 25 11.47 -14.49 -6.91
C HIS A 25 11.60 -15.98 -7.25
N TRP A 26 12.53 -16.70 -6.62
CA TRP A 26 12.72 -18.14 -6.89
C TRP A 26 11.46 -18.98 -6.61
N LEU A 27 10.69 -18.62 -5.60
CA LEU A 27 9.44 -19.31 -5.28
C LEU A 27 8.35 -18.99 -6.30
N LEU A 28 8.22 -17.72 -6.69
CA LEU A 28 7.25 -17.27 -7.70
C LEU A 28 7.53 -17.89 -9.07
N GLU A 29 8.78 -17.96 -9.51
CA GLU A 29 9.18 -18.66 -10.76
C GLU A 29 8.76 -20.12 -10.80
N LYS A 30 8.59 -20.75 -9.63
CA LYS A 30 8.12 -22.14 -9.48
C LYS A 30 6.61 -22.25 -9.31
N GLY A 31 5.86 -21.15 -9.45
CA GLY A 31 4.42 -21.10 -9.28
C GLY A 31 3.95 -21.22 -7.82
N THR A 32 4.82 -20.93 -6.84
CA THR A 32 4.49 -20.96 -5.42
C THR A 32 3.79 -19.66 -5.02
N ILE A 33 2.71 -19.76 -4.27
CA ILE A 33 2.08 -18.59 -3.61
C ILE A 33 2.92 -18.22 -2.39
N VAL A 34 3.41 -16.98 -2.35
CA VAL A 34 4.27 -16.49 -1.28
C VAL A 34 3.50 -15.56 -0.35
N ILE A 35 3.53 -15.83 0.95
CA ILE A 35 3.02 -14.93 2.00
C ILE A 35 4.23 -14.26 2.66
N CYS A 36 4.33 -12.94 2.57
CA CYS A 36 5.47 -12.18 3.06
C CYS A 36 5.08 -10.81 3.60
N ALA A 37 6.07 -10.03 4.08
CA ALA A 37 5.96 -8.68 4.63
C ALA A 37 5.09 -8.54 5.90
N GLY A 38 4.06 -9.36 6.13
CA GLY A 38 3.20 -9.29 7.33
C GLY A 38 2.65 -7.88 7.56
N GLY A 39 2.91 -7.29 8.73
CA GLY A 39 2.49 -5.95 9.11
C GLY A 39 3.39 -4.81 8.62
N GLY A 40 4.36 -5.06 7.72
CA GLY A 40 5.34 -4.11 7.20
C GLY A 40 6.79 -4.60 7.28
N GLY A 41 7.02 -5.78 7.86
CA GLY A 41 8.34 -6.37 8.04
C GLY A 41 9.03 -5.97 9.34
N ILE A 42 10.24 -6.48 9.54
CA ILE A 42 11.11 -6.16 10.67
C ILE A 42 12.07 -5.04 10.23
N PRO A 43 11.95 -3.82 10.79
CA PRO A 43 12.77 -2.70 10.34
C PRO A 43 14.22 -2.84 10.81
N THR A 44 15.14 -2.66 9.87
CA THR A 44 16.58 -2.74 10.11
C THR A 44 17.32 -1.64 9.38
N ILE A 45 18.49 -1.27 9.89
CA ILE A 45 19.44 -0.35 9.24
C ILE A 45 20.85 -0.93 9.26
N TYR A 46 21.69 -0.45 8.38
CA TYR A 46 23.14 -0.66 8.51
C TYR A 46 23.73 0.38 9.46
N ASN A 47 24.43 -0.07 10.49
CA ASN A 47 25.18 0.80 11.37
C ASN A 47 26.48 1.31 10.69
N LYS A 48 27.26 2.13 11.41
CA LYS A 48 28.49 2.74 10.88
C LYS A 48 29.57 1.73 10.53
N GLU A 49 29.54 0.56 11.14
CA GLU A 49 30.44 -0.56 10.90
C GLU A 49 29.97 -1.47 9.76
N GLY A 50 28.81 -1.17 9.17
CA GLY A 50 28.23 -1.97 8.08
C GLY A 50 27.47 -3.22 8.54
N ASN A 51 27.19 -3.36 9.83
CA ASN A 51 26.38 -4.45 10.37
C ASN A 51 24.90 -4.09 10.34
N LEU A 52 24.05 -5.08 10.06
CA LEU A 52 22.60 -4.93 10.10
C LEU A 52 22.12 -4.99 11.55
N GLU A 53 21.33 -3.99 11.96
CA GLU A 53 20.74 -3.94 13.29
C GLU A 53 19.26 -3.52 13.25
N GLY A 54 18.46 -4.00 14.21
CA GLY A 54 17.06 -3.63 14.36
C GLY A 54 16.91 -2.20 14.91
N VAL A 55 15.84 -1.52 14.49
CA VAL A 55 15.53 -0.16 14.95
C VAL A 55 14.10 -0.03 15.46
N GLU A 56 13.89 0.89 16.40
CA GLU A 56 12.56 1.15 16.98
C GLU A 56 11.73 2.09 16.09
N VAL A 57 11.26 1.55 14.97
CA VAL A 57 10.36 2.22 14.03
C VAL A 57 9.27 1.24 13.61
N VAL A 58 8.24 1.72 12.92
CA VAL A 58 7.22 0.87 12.28
C VAL A 58 7.21 1.18 10.79
N ILE A 59 7.40 0.17 9.98
CA ILE A 59 7.19 0.32 8.54
C ILE A 59 5.69 0.16 8.24
N ASP A 60 5.15 1.11 7.51
CA ASP A 60 3.76 1.02 7.06
C ASP A 60 3.59 -0.16 6.08
N LYS A 61 2.57 -0.99 6.33
CA LYS A 61 2.33 -2.21 5.54
C LYS A 61 1.93 -1.92 4.09
N ASP A 62 1.24 -0.79 3.85
CA ASP A 62 0.76 -0.41 2.53
C ASP A 62 1.96 0.04 1.67
N ARG A 63 2.88 0.83 2.25
CA ARG A 63 4.15 1.21 1.62
C ARG A 63 5.07 0.01 1.38
N ALA A 64 5.17 -0.91 2.36
CA ALA A 64 5.94 -2.14 2.18
C ALA A 64 5.36 -3.02 1.06
N SER A 65 4.03 -3.09 0.94
CA SER A 65 3.35 -3.84 -0.13
C SER A 65 3.56 -3.21 -1.50
N ALA A 66 3.53 -1.89 -1.61
CA ALA A 66 3.82 -1.18 -2.87
C ALA A 66 5.28 -1.38 -3.30
N LEU A 67 6.24 -1.28 -2.36
CA LEU A 67 7.65 -1.58 -2.64
C LEU A 67 7.83 -3.02 -3.11
N LEU A 68 7.20 -3.99 -2.43
CA LEU A 68 7.24 -5.40 -2.81
C LEU A 68 6.68 -5.61 -4.23
N ALA A 69 5.51 -5.05 -4.51
CA ALA A 69 4.86 -5.14 -5.81
C ALA A 69 5.73 -4.51 -6.92
N PHE A 70 6.36 -3.37 -6.64
CA PHE A 70 7.30 -2.73 -7.55
C PHE A 70 8.52 -3.60 -7.84
N GLU A 71 9.19 -4.13 -6.80
CA GLU A 71 10.39 -4.97 -6.95
C GLU A 71 10.08 -6.33 -7.61
N LEU A 72 8.84 -6.82 -7.49
CA LEU A 72 8.36 -8.04 -8.16
C LEU A 72 7.85 -7.81 -9.59
N GLU A 73 7.83 -6.57 -10.06
CA GLU A 73 7.22 -6.22 -11.35
C GLU A 73 5.78 -6.73 -11.47
N ALA A 74 4.99 -6.58 -10.39
CA ALA A 74 3.63 -7.11 -10.31
C ALA A 74 2.72 -6.44 -11.36
N ASP A 75 1.88 -7.22 -12.00
CA ASP A 75 0.88 -6.74 -12.98
C ASP A 75 -0.28 -5.98 -12.33
N LEU A 76 -0.50 -6.21 -11.03
CA LEU A 76 -1.61 -5.64 -10.28
C LEU A 76 -1.29 -5.58 -8.78
N LEU A 77 -1.54 -4.42 -8.17
CA LEU A 77 -1.52 -4.25 -6.71
C LEU A 77 -2.96 -4.13 -6.19
N ILE A 78 -3.38 -5.06 -5.31
CA ILE A 78 -4.68 -5.00 -4.64
C ILE A 78 -4.50 -4.65 -3.17
N MET A 79 -5.13 -3.58 -2.73
CA MET A 79 -5.22 -3.20 -1.32
C MET A 79 -6.64 -3.45 -0.81
N ALA A 80 -6.83 -4.62 -0.20
CA ALA A 80 -8.11 -5.00 0.38
C ALA A 80 -8.32 -4.31 1.74
N THR A 81 -9.50 -3.77 1.94
CA THR A 81 -9.89 -3.04 3.15
C THR A 81 -11.36 -3.37 3.53
N ASP A 82 -11.91 -2.67 4.50
CA ASP A 82 -13.28 -2.80 5.00
C ASP A 82 -14.30 -1.94 4.23
N THR A 83 -13.82 -1.07 3.32
CA THR A 83 -14.68 -0.25 2.46
C THR A 83 -14.60 -0.73 1.00
N ASP A 84 -15.66 -0.46 0.23
CA ASP A 84 -15.76 -0.86 -1.18
C ASP A 84 -14.96 0.03 -2.15
N GLY A 85 -14.22 1.01 -1.64
CA GLY A 85 -13.36 1.89 -2.42
C GLY A 85 -12.92 3.14 -1.66
N VAL A 86 -12.30 4.07 -2.38
CA VAL A 86 -11.90 5.39 -1.88
C VAL A 86 -13.05 6.37 -2.04
N TYR A 87 -13.31 7.14 -0.98
CA TYR A 87 -14.37 8.14 -0.98
C TYR A 87 -13.79 9.54 -0.79
N LEU A 88 -14.35 10.50 -1.51
CA LEU A 88 -14.26 11.91 -1.17
C LEU A 88 -15.34 12.24 -0.15
N ASP A 89 -15.08 13.22 0.72
CA ASP A 89 -16.00 13.72 1.73
C ASP A 89 -16.58 12.61 2.64
N TRP A 90 -15.73 11.62 2.98
CA TRP A 90 -16.11 10.47 3.81
C TRP A 90 -16.74 10.91 5.15
N GLY A 91 -17.90 10.31 5.46
CA GLY A 91 -18.63 10.58 6.69
C GLY A 91 -19.56 11.80 6.62
N THR A 92 -19.73 12.41 5.46
CA THR A 92 -20.70 13.48 5.20
C THR A 92 -21.84 13.01 4.29
N GLU A 93 -22.87 13.83 4.13
CA GLU A 93 -23.97 13.57 3.17
C GLU A 93 -23.50 13.67 1.71
N ASP A 94 -22.37 14.33 1.45
CA ASP A 94 -21.78 14.51 0.13
C ASP A 94 -20.76 13.42 -0.21
N ALA A 95 -20.65 12.37 0.62
CA ALA A 95 -19.70 11.28 0.41
C ALA A 95 -19.91 10.60 -0.94
N ARG A 96 -18.86 10.57 -1.78
CA ARG A 96 -18.91 9.94 -3.10
C ARG A 96 -17.71 9.04 -3.34
N ARG A 97 -17.96 7.84 -3.83
CA ARG A 97 -16.91 6.89 -4.19
C ARG A 97 -16.24 7.33 -5.48
N ILE A 98 -14.92 7.20 -5.50
CA ILE A 98 -14.12 7.32 -6.71
C ILE A 98 -14.08 5.93 -7.36
N GLU A 99 -14.57 5.81 -8.61
CA GLU A 99 -14.51 4.54 -9.33
C GLU A 99 -13.15 4.33 -10.01
N ARG A 100 -12.61 5.41 -10.59
CA ARG A 100 -11.34 5.40 -11.31
C ARG A 100 -10.61 6.72 -11.12
N THR A 101 -9.30 6.66 -11.01
CA THR A 101 -8.45 7.83 -10.83
C THR A 101 -7.04 7.60 -11.40
N THR A 102 -6.33 8.68 -11.62
CA THR A 102 -4.88 8.68 -11.90
C THR A 102 -4.11 9.19 -10.68
N PRO A 103 -2.78 8.94 -10.60
CA PRO A 103 -1.95 9.54 -9.56
C PRO A 103 -2.10 11.07 -9.47
N ASP A 104 -2.05 11.78 -10.60
CA ASP A 104 -2.14 13.25 -10.67
C ASP A 104 -3.52 13.78 -10.23
N GLU A 105 -4.58 13.00 -10.43
CA GLU A 105 -5.91 13.38 -9.99
C GLU A 105 -6.11 13.20 -8.51
N ILE A 106 -5.66 12.07 -7.97
CA ILE A 106 -5.88 11.72 -6.56
C ILE A 106 -5.05 12.58 -5.60
N GLU A 107 -3.88 13.06 -6.03
CA GLU A 107 -3.03 13.98 -5.25
C GLU A 107 -3.69 15.33 -4.93
N LYS A 108 -4.76 15.70 -5.65
CA LYS A 108 -5.51 16.93 -5.39
C LYS A 108 -6.37 16.87 -4.15
N TYR A 109 -6.51 15.71 -3.55
CA TYR A 109 -7.39 15.46 -2.41
C TYR A 109 -6.59 15.02 -1.18
N GLU A 110 -7.09 15.38 0.00
CA GLU A 110 -6.52 14.94 1.27
C GLU A 110 -7.33 13.77 1.83
N PHE A 111 -6.64 12.74 2.31
CA PHE A 111 -7.23 11.55 2.91
C PHE A 111 -6.76 11.37 4.36
N ALA A 112 -7.56 10.68 5.17
CA ALA A 112 -7.25 10.45 6.58
C ALA A 112 -5.90 9.74 6.75
N ALA A 113 -4.94 10.41 7.39
CA ALA A 113 -3.55 9.97 7.54
C ALA A 113 -3.36 8.63 8.29
N GLY A 114 -4.37 8.19 9.05
CA GLY A 114 -4.29 6.95 9.84
C GLY A 114 -4.98 5.73 9.21
N SER A 115 -5.58 5.88 8.02
CA SER A 115 -6.37 4.80 7.40
C SER A 115 -6.25 4.78 5.88
N MET A 116 -7.00 5.63 5.17
CA MET A 116 -7.06 5.62 3.70
C MET A 116 -5.86 6.31 3.04
N GLY A 117 -5.32 7.38 3.65
CA GLY A 117 -4.19 8.14 3.11
C GLY A 117 -3.00 7.27 2.69
N PRO A 118 -2.42 6.46 3.59
CA PRO A 118 -1.29 5.58 3.24
C PRO A 118 -1.58 4.61 2.09
N LYS A 119 -2.83 4.10 1.98
CA LYS A 119 -3.22 3.21 0.88
C LYS A 119 -3.27 3.95 -0.46
N VAL A 120 -3.87 5.14 -0.46
CA VAL A 120 -3.96 6.00 -1.65
C VAL A 120 -2.57 6.40 -2.13
N GLU A 121 -1.70 6.86 -1.22
CA GLU A 121 -0.30 7.19 -1.53
C GLU A 121 0.45 6.00 -2.12
N ALA A 122 0.35 4.83 -1.49
CA ALA A 122 1.03 3.61 -1.94
C ALA A 122 0.51 3.10 -3.30
N ALA A 123 -0.81 3.18 -3.55
CA ALA A 123 -1.40 2.82 -4.83
C ALA A 123 -0.97 3.79 -5.94
N ALA A 124 -0.98 5.09 -5.67
CA ALA A 124 -0.54 6.12 -6.60
C ALA A 124 0.96 6.00 -6.94
N ASP A 125 1.82 5.78 -5.94
CA ASP A 125 3.27 5.56 -6.14
C ASP A 125 3.52 4.32 -7.01
N PHE A 126 2.87 3.20 -6.72
CA PHE A 126 2.99 1.98 -7.53
C PHE A 126 2.62 2.23 -8.99
N VAL A 127 1.47 2.86 -9.25
CA VAL A 127 0.99 3.16 -10.62
C VAL A 127 1.95 4.11 -11.33
N SER A 128 2.40 5.18 -10.67
CA SER A 128 3.33 6.17 -11.24
C SER A 128 4.66 5.54 -11.65
N ARG A 129 5.18 4.60 -10.85
CA ARG A 129 6.49 3.98 -11.07
C ARG A 129 6.46 2.83 -12.06
N THR A 130 5.36 2.10 -12.14
CA THR A 130 5.27 0.87 -12.94
C THR A 130 4.42 1.01 -14.20
N GLY A 131 3.50 1.95 -14.23
CA GLY A 131 2.44 2.00 -15.24
C GLY A 131 1.39 0.90 -15.09
N GLN A 132 1.54 0.01 -14.10
CA GLN A 132 0.60 -1.07 -13.84
C GLN A 132 -0.55 -0.59 -12.94
N ARG A 133 -1.66 -1.30 -12.97
CA ARG A 133 -2.89 -0.95 -12.26
C ARG A 133 -2.79 -1.28 -10.77
N ALA A 134 -3.32 -0.38 -9.92
CA ALA A 134 -3.61 -0.68 -8.54
C ALA A 134 -5.11 -0.54 -8.25
N VAL A 135 -5.61 -1.21 -7.20
CA VAL A 135 -7.02 -1.12 -6.80
C VAL A 135 -7.16 -1.17 -5.29
N ILE A 136 -8.05 -0.33 -4.75
CA ILE A 136 -8.42 -0.31 -3.33
C ILE A 136 -9.90 -0.64 -3.24
N GLY A 137 -10.28 -1.63 -2.42
CA GLY A 137 -11.67 -2.02 -2.26
C GLY A 137 -11.90 -3.11 -1.21
N ALA A 138 -13.14 -3.59 -1.12
CA ALA A 138 -13.55 -4.52 -0.10
C ALA A 138 -12.89 -5.90 -0.25
N LEU A 139 -12.49 -6.49 0.88
CA LEU A 139 -11.90 -7.83 0.92
C LEU A 139 -12.80 -8.90 0.24
N ALA A 140 -14.12 -8.73 0.35
CA ALA A 140 -15.09 -9.65 -0.27
C ALA A 140 -15.12 -9.57 -1.81
N ASP A 141 -14.63 -8.47 -2.39
CA ASP A 141 -14.75 -8.15 -3.81
C ASP A 141 -13.45 -8.38 -4.59
N ILE A 142 -12.46 -9.06 -4.01
CA ILE A 142 -11.17 -9.30 -4.67
C ILE A 142 -11.31 -9.84 -6.11
N PRO A 143 -12.16 -10.84 -6.40
CA PRO A 143 -12.34 -11.30 -7.79
C PRO A 143 -12.78 -10.18 -8.73
N ALA A 144 -13.77 -9.38 -8.33
CA ALA A 144 -14.26 -8.25 -9.12
C ALA A 144 -13.23 -7.12 -9.25
N MET A 145 -12.39 -6.90 -8.22
CA MET A 145 -11.26 -5.97 -8.30
C MET A 145 -10.22 -6.42 -9.33
N VAL A 146 -9.90 -7.71 -9.41
CA VAL A 146 -9.01 -8.28 -10.44
C VAL A 146 -9.58 -8.02 -11.84
N GLU A 147 -10.87 -8.22 -12.03
CA GLU A 147 -11.59 -7.96 -13.28
C GLU A 147 -11.74 -6.46 -13.60
N GLY A 148 -11.49 -5.57 -12.64
CA GLY A 148 -11.62 -4.12 -12.79
C GLY A 148 -13.05 -3.61 -12.68
N THR A 149 -13.97 -4.39 -12.11
CA THR A 149 -15.41 -4.08 -11.98
C THR A 149 -15.81 -3.62 -10.58
N SER A 150 -14.91 -3.67 -9.61
CA SER A 150 -15.13 -3.20 -8.23
C SER A 150 -13.92 -2.45 -7.70
N GLY A 151 -14.10 -1.73 -6.58
CA GLY A 151 -13.07 -0.91 -5.95
C GLY A 151 -12.82 0.42 -6.66
N THR A 152 -11.87 1.17 -6.14
CA THR A 152 -11.30 2.34 -6.82
C THR A 152 -10.09 1.91 -7.62
N GLN A 153 -10.16 2.08 -8.94
CA GLN A 153 -9.11 1.69 -9.88
C GLN A 153 -8.12 2.84 -10.06
N PHE A 154 -6.85 2.61 -9.76
CA PHE A 154 -5.75 3.53 -10.04
C PHE A 154 -5.06 3.10 -11.33
N VAL A 155 -4.93 4.01 -12.28
CA VAL A 155 -4.41 3.73 -13.63
C VAL A 155 -3.59 4.90 -14.15
N ILE A 156 -2.78 4.68 -15.17
CA ILE A 156 -2.26 5.74 -16.04
C ILE A 156 -3.36 6.13 -17.04
N GLU A 157 -3.34 7.37 -17.52
CA GLU A 157 -4.26 7.85 -18.57
C GLU A 157 -4.15 7.02 -19.87
#